data_622841741951695e046005d2377edeaa
#
_entry.id   622841741951695e046005d2377edeaa
#
_cell.length_a   1.000
_cell.length_b   1.000
_cell.length_c   1.000
_cell.angle_alpha   90.00
_cell.angle_beta   90.00
_cell.angle_gamma   90.00
#
_symmetry.space_group_name_H-M   'P 1'
#
loop_
_entity.id
_entity.type
_entity.pdbx_description
1 polymer ?
#
loop_
_entity_poly.entity_id
_entity_poly.type
_entity_poly.pdbx_seq_one_letter_code
_entity_poly.pdbx_strand_id
1 'polypeptide(L)'
;SPYDNDALSRRLDEVVARNGLVMKELDQRLQTEQARRLFADIRQARQPFVETMRQAGDLGLANQGDAARDLIMGRLRSLQTTYFDAVEALVDYQKAQTQATVDGSLRSVAEDGVAMLVLTLLAAALGSLVAWMITRTVKQQLGGEPSYAAGVARQIAQGDLSVRVQLAPG
;
A
#
# COMPACT_ATOMS: atom_id res chain seq x y z
N SER A 1 -39.97 22.98 27.67
CA SER A 1 -39.89 22.53 29.06
C SER A 1 -38.49 22.72 29.60
N PRO A 2 -38.24 23.22 30.84
CA PRO A 2 -36.89 23.40 31.39
C PRO A 2 -36.03 22.14 31.37
N TYR A 3 -36.66 20.95 31.46
CA TYR A 3 -36.01 19.66 31.41
C TYR A 3 -35.41 19.33 30.03
N ASP A 4 -35.92 19.89 28.97
CA ASP A 4 -35.46 19.66 27.59
C ASP A 4 -34.19 20.50 27.29
N ASN A 5 -34.07 21.66 27.88
CA ASN A 5 -32.98 22.59 27.69
C ASN A 5 -31.67 22.09 28.35
N ASP A 6 -31.76 21.53 29.57
CA ASP A 6 -30.62 20.93 30.26
C ASP A 6 -30.11 19.67 29.55
N ALA A 7 -31.01 18.90 28.95
CA ALA A 7 -30.62 17.74 28.16
C ALA A 7 -29.91 18.13 26.85
N LEU A 8 -30.34 19.21 26.21
CA LEU A 8 -29.74 19.72 24.99
C LEU A 8 -28.33 20.29 25.28
N SER A 9 -28.17 21.07 26.34
CA SER A 9 -26.86 21.61 26.74
C SER A 9 -25.88 20.49 27.06
N ARG A 10 -26.29 19.47 27.82
CA ARG A 10 -25.43 18.30 28.11
C ARG A 10 -25.02 17.57 26.85
N ARG A 11 -25.92 17.32 25.88
CA ARG A 11 -25.58 16.70 24.61
C ARG A 11 -24.58 17.53 23.82
N LEU A 12 -24.71 18.83 23.80
CA LEU A 12 -23.76 19.72 23.12
C LEU A 12 -22.38 19.60 23.76
N ASP A 13 -22.28 19.65 25.07
CA ASP A 13 -21.01 19.51 25.79
C ASP A 13 -20.39 18.13 25.59
N GLU A 14 -21.17 17.04 25.59
CA GLU A 14 -20.69 15.71 25.27
C GLU A 14 -20.11 15.61 23.84
N VAL A 15 -20.80 16.18 22.85
CA VAL A 15 -20.33 16.20 21.46
C VAL A 15 -19.04 17.01 21.34
N VAL A 16 -18.98 18.19 21.97
CA VAL A 16 -17.77 19.03 21.97
C VAL A 16 -16.59 18.34 22.65
N ALA A 17 -16.82 17.67 23.79
CA ALA A 17 -15.81 16.91 24.49
C ALA A 17 -15.30 15.71 23.67
N ARG A 18 -16.22 14.94 23.08
CA ARG A 18 -15.86 13.79 22.20
C ARG A 18 -15.04 14.25 21.01
N ASN A 19 -15.45 15.32 20.34
CA ASN A 19 -14.67 15.89 19.25
C ASN A 19 -13.29 16.39 19.71
N GLY A 20 -13.18 16.90 20.92
CA GLY A 20 -11.90 17.28 21.53
C GLY A 20 -10.94 16.09 21.67
N LEU A 21 -11.44 14.92 22.09
CA LEU A 21 -10.65 13.68 22.18
C LEU A 21 -10.18 13.19 20.81
N VAL A 22 -11.09 13.18 19.81
CA VAL A 22 -10.74 12.82 18.43
C VAL A 22 -9.68 13.75 17.86
N MET A 23 -9.80 15.06 18.09
CA MET A 23 -8.80 16.04 17.66
C MET A 23 -7.43 15.79 18.29
N LYS A 24 -7.38 15.43 19.57
CA LYS A 24 -6.13 15.08 20.25
C LYS A 24 -5.50 13.81 19.71
N GLU A 25 -6.31 12.80 19.43
CA GLU A 25 -5.82 11.55 18.80
C GLU A 25 -5.31 11.79 17.39
N LEU A 26 -6.01 12.60 16.59
CA LEU A 26 -5.59 12.98 15.25
C LEU A 26 -4.25 13.71 15.27
N ASP A 27 -4.06 14.67 16.17
CA ASP A 27 -2.80 15.42 16.32
C ASP A 27 -1.60 14.49 16.54
N GLN A 28 -1.77 13.43 17.34
CA GLN A 28 -0.72 12.43 17.61
C GLN A 28 -0.38 11.56 16.39
N ARG A 29 -1.31 11.41 15.46
CA ARG A 29 -1.13 10.56 14.25
C ARG A 29 -0.55 11.32 13.05
N LEU A 30 -0.50 12.65 13.10
CA LEU A 30 0.01 13.47 12.01
C LEU A 30 1.55 13.42 11.96
N GLN A 31 2.09 12.82 10.91
CA GLN A 31 3.53 12.61 10.78
C GLN A 31 4.24 13.71 10.01
N THR A 32 3.57 14.39 9.08
CA THR A 32 4.18 15.39 8.22
C THR A 32 3.96 16.81 8.76
N GLU A 33 4.91 17.70 8.49
CA GLU A 33 4.80 19.11 8.88
C GLU A 33 3.60 19.79 8.19
N GLN A 34 3.35 19.44 6.93
CA GLN A 34 2.20 19.96 6.17
C GLN A 34 0.86 19.55 6.80
N ALA A 35 0.72 18.27 7.21
CA ALA A 35 -0.49 17.81 7.89
C ALA A 35 -0.69 18.52 9.24
N ARG A 36 0.39 18.78 9.97
CA ARG A 36 0.30 19.54 11.23
C ARG A 36 -0.11 20.99 11.02
N ARG A 37 0.35 21.64 9.95
CA ARG A 37 -0.10 23.01 9.60
C ARG A 37 -1.58 23.02 9.26
N LEU A 38 -2.06 22.15 8.37
CA LEU A 38 -3.47 22.04 8.03
C LEU A 38 -4.34 21.71 9.25
N PHE A 39 -3.83 20.92 10.17
CA PHE A 39 -4.52 20.65 11.42
C PHE A 39 -4.56 21.88 12.37
N ALA A 40 -3.52 22.69 12.39
CA ALA A 40 -3.54 23.96 13.13
C ALA A 40 -4.61 24.91 12.57
N ASP A 41 -4.79 24.97 11.24
CA ASP A 41 -5.83 25.75 10.58
C ASP A 41 -7.23 25.27 11.01
N ILE A 42 -7.45 23.94 11.07
CA ILE A 42 -8.69 23.33 11.58
C ILE A 42 -8.95 23.79 13.02
N ARG A 43 -7.94 23.74 13.88
CA ARG A 43 -8.08 24.17 15.29
C ARG A 43 -8.42 25.67 15.41
N GLN A 44 -7.78 26.49 14.60
CA GLN A 44 -8.04 27.93 14.55
C GLN A 44 -9.46 28.26 14.07
N ALA A 45 -9.93 27.59 13.01
CA ALA A 45 -11.28 27.76 12.47
C ALA A 45 -12.38 27.22 13.41
N ARG A 46 -12.07 26.13 14.14
CA ARG A 46 -13.01 25.48 15.07
C ARG A 46 -13.37 26.34 16.26
N GLN A 47 -12.43 27.08 16.81
CA GLN A 47 -12.63 27.84 18.05
C GLN A 47 -13.78 28.85 17.95
N PRO A 48 -13.80 29.79 16.97
CA PRO A 48 -14.90 30.76 16.86
C PRO A 48 -16.21 30.07 16.44
N PHE A 49 -16.17 28.97 15.71
CA PHE A 49 -17.35 28.19 15.35
C PHE A 49 -18.06 27.61 16.58
N VAL A 50 -17.32 26.93 17.46
CA VAL A 50 -17.86 26.31 18.69
C VAL A 50 -18.35 27.39 19.66
N GLU A 51 -17.62 28.49 19.79
CA GLU A 51 -18.03 29.61 20.65
C GLU A 51 -19.33 30.26 20.16
N THR A 52 -19.43 30.52 18.86
CA THR A 52 -20.65 31.09 18.27
C THR A 52 -21.84 30.15 18.37
N MET A 53 -21.60 28.83 18.23
CA MET A 53 -22.63 27.81 18.39
C MET A 53 -23.16 27.77 19.83
N ARG A 54 -22.29 27.90 20.85
CA ARG A 54 -22.71 28.03 22.25
C ARG A 54 -23.54 29.31 22.48
N GLN A 55 -23.07 30.46 21.99
CA GLN A 55 -23.83 31.70 22.07
C GLN A 55 -25.22 31.59 21.49
N ALA A 56 -25.35 30.94 20.33
CA ALA A 56 -26.67 30.72 19.70
C ALA A 56 -27.54 29.80 20.58
N GLY A 57 -26.96 28.79 21.20
CA GLY A 57 -27.64 27.91 22.18
C GLY A 57 -28.14 28.70 23.40
N ASP A 58 -27.27 29.52 24.01
CA ASP A 58 -27.61 30.35 25.17
C ASP A 58 -28.74 31.35 24.87
N LEU A 59 -28.71 31.99 23.70
CA LEU A 59 -29.81 32.87 23.24
C LEU A 59 -31.11 32.08 23.06
N GLY A 60 -31.07 30.87 22.53
CA GLY A 60 -32.24 30.01 22.41
C GLY A 60 -32.81 29.63 23.78
N LEU A 61 -31.98 29.32 24.75
CA LEU A 61 -32.35 29.01 26.14
C LEU A 61 -32.94 30.24 26.85
N ALA A 62 -32.50 31.45 26.53
CA ALA A 62 -32.99 32.71 27.06
C ALA A 62 -34.27 33.19 26.38
N ASN A 63 -34.93 32.38 25.54
CA ASN A 63 -36.12 32.77 24.75
C ASN A 63 -35.84 33.91 23.76
N GLN A 64 -34.59 34.16 23.39
CA GLN A 64 -34.22 35.18 22.39
C GLN A 64 -34.09 34.55 21.01
N GLY A 65 -35.15 33.90 20.51
CA GLY A 65 -35.17 33.10 19.29
C GLY A 65 -34.77 33.85 18.03
N ASP A 66 -35.18 35.14 17.90
CA ASP A 66 -34.80 35.95 16.74
C ASP A 66 -33.32 36.29 16.73
N ALA A 67 -32.71 36.64 17.87
CA ALA A 67 -31.30 36.87 17.99
C ALA A 67 -30.47 35.59 17.74
N ALA A 68 -30.93 34.44 18.23
CA ALA A 68 -30.33 33.15 17.95
C ALA A 68 -30.37 32.82 16.44
N ARG A 69 -31.50 33.08 15.78
CA ARG A 69 -31.65 32.85 14.33
C ARG A 69 -30.70 33.73 13.52
N ASP A 70 -30.60 35.00 13.83
CA ASP A 70 -29.72 35.95 13.14
C ASP A 70 -28.26 35.55 13.29
N LEU A 71 -27.87 35.10 14.47
CA LEU A 71 -26.51 34.59 14.72
C LEU A 71 -26.21 33.30 13.92
N ILE A 72 -27.16 32.38 13.85
CA ILE A 72 -27.04 31.12 13.10
C ILE A 72 -26.98 31.40 11.60
N MET A 73 -27.91 32.18 11.06
CA MET A 73 -27.98 32.43 9.62
C MET A 73 -26.86 33.32 9.09
N GLY A 74 -26.34 34.19 9.92
CA GLY A 74 -25.22 35.06 9.58
C GLY A 74 -23.86 34.45 9.93
N ARG A 75 -23.42 34.76 11.15
CA ARG A 75 -22.04 34.47 11.57
C ARG A 75 -21.70 32.97 11.65
N LEU A 76 -22.61 32.17 12.23
CA LEU A 76 -22.33 30.73 12.42
C LEU A 76 -22.14 30.01 11.09
N ARG A 77 -22.98 30.35 10.08
CA ARG A 77 -22.89 29.76 8.74
C ARG A 77 -21.54 30.05 8.08
N SER A 78 -21.04 31.27 8.16
CA SER A 78 -19.70 31.61 7.62
C SER A 78 -18.58 30.87 8.33
N LEU A 79 -18.63 30.81 9.66
CA LEU A 79 -17.63 30.10 10.46
C LEU A 79 -17.67 28.58 10.19
N GLN A 80 -18.85 28.01 9.96
CA GLN A 80 -19.01 26.60 9.56
C GLN A 80 -18.32 26.32 8.24
N THR A 81 -18.53 27.18 7.22
CA THR A 81 -17.85 27.03 5.94
C THR A 81 -16.33 27.05 6.10
N THR A 82 -15.79 28.06 6.80
CA THR A 82 -14.35 28.15 7.05
C THR A 82 -13.79 26.92 7.77
N TYR A 83 -14.53 26.38 8.74
CA TYR A 83 -14.12 25.18 9.45
C TYR A 83 -14.13 23.94 8.56
N PHE A 84 -15.16 23.78 7.73
CA PHE A 84 -15.25 22.64 6.80
C PHE A 84 -14.21 22.71 5.69
N ASP A 85 -13.95 23.90 5.14
CA ASP A 85 -12.90 24.10 4.14
C ASP A 85 -11.52 23.67 4.69
N ALA A 86 -11.22 24.03 5.95
CA ALA A 86 -10.00 23.61 6.61
C ALA A 86 -9.92 22.08 6.82
N VAL A 87 -11.04 21.43 7.16
CA VAL A 87 -11.12 19.96 7.27
C VAL A 87 -10.91 19.30 5.91
N GLU A 88 -11.56 19.80 4.87
CA GLU A 88 -11.45 19.30 3.51
C GLU A 88 -10.00 19.38 3.00
N ALA A 89 -9.31 20.49 3.26
CA ALA A 89 -7.91 20.64 2.89
C ALA A 89 -7.00 19.56 3.51
N LEU A 90 -7.22 19.18 4.77
CA LEU A 90 -6.47 18.08 5.40
C LEU A 90 -6.84 16.73 4.79
N VAL A 91 -8.11 16.47 4.52
CA VAL A 91 -8.58 15.23 3.89
C VAL A 91 -7.98 15.07 2.50
N ASP A 92 -7.99 16.13 1.69
CA ASP A 92 -7.44 16.10 0.33
C ASP A 92 -5.92 15.92 0.35
N TYR A 93 -5.22 16.53 1.28
CA TYR A 93 -3.80 16.29 1.49
C TYR A 93 -3.53 14.81 1.82
N GLN A 94 -4.31 14.20 2.71
CA GLN A 94 -4.15 12.79 3.06
C GLN A 94 -4.47 11.84 1.90
N LYS A 95 -5.50 12.14 1.11
CA LYS A 95 -5.81 11.38 -0.12
C LYS A 95 -4.66 11.42 -1.11
N ALA A 96 -4.10 12.61 -1.38
CA ALA A 96 -2.95 12.77 -2.27
C ALA A 96 -1.72 11.99 -1.78
N GLN A 97 -1.44 12.02 -0.48
CA GLN A 97 -0.36 11.24 0.13
C GLN A 97 -0.56 9.73 -0.03
N THR A 98 -1.78 9.25 0.23
CA THR A 98 -2.10 7.83 0.08
C THR A 98 -1.95 7.39 -1.38
N GLN A 99 -2.41 8.20 -2.33
CA GLN A 99 -2.33 7.93 -3.75
C GLN A 99 -0.87 7.86 -4.23
N ALA A 100 -0.04 8.81 -3.81
CA ALA A 100 1.39 8.80 -4.10
C ALA A 100 2.11 7.56 -3.54
N THR A 101 1.71 7.08 -2.36
CA THR A 101 2.27 5.86 -1.76
C THR A 101 1.85 4.61 -2.52
N VAL A 102 0.60 4.52 -2.96
CA VAL A 102 0.08 3.40 -3.77
C VAL A 102 0.77 3.36 -5.13
N ASP A 103 0.88 4.49 -5.82
CA ASP A 103 1.54 4.58 -7.12
C ASP A 103 3.03 4.23 -7.03
N GLY A 104 3.72 4.66 -5.96
CA GLY A 104 5.09 4.27 -5.66
C GLY A 104 5.26 2.78 -5.43
N SER A 105 4.37 2.17 -4.67
CA SER A 105 4.39 0.72 -4.39
C SER A 105 4.13 -0.12 -5.64
N LEU A 106 3.22 0.29 -6.52
CA LEU A 106 2.94 -0.40 -7.78
C LEU A 106 4.14 -0.34 -8.74
N ARG A 107 4.89 0.75 -8.78
CA ARG A 107 6.12 0.86 -9.58
C ARG A 107 7.22 -0.05 -9.05
N SER A 108 7.44 -0.09 -7.74
CA SER A 108 8.43 -0.99 -7.13
C SER A 108 8.14 -2.45 -7.43
N VAL A 109 6.89 -2.89 -7.34
CA VAL A 109 6.49 -4.27 -7.65
C VAL A 109 6.73 -4.59 -9.13
N ALA A 110 6.51 -3.66 -10.05
CA ALA A 110 6.78 -3.87 -11.46
C ALA A 110 8.29 -3.97 -11.77
N GLU A 111 9.11 -3.13 -11.16
CA GLU A 111 10.58 -3.16 -11.32
C GLU A 111 11.19 -4.42 -10.70
N ASP A 112 10.75 -4.83 -9.52
CA ASP A 112 11.18 -6.08 -8.85
C ASP A 112 10.74 -7.32 -9.63
N GLY A 113 9.56 -7.29 -10.25
CA GLY A 113 9.07 -8.36 -11.11
C GLY A 113 9.94 -8.58 -12.35
N VAL A 114 10.38 -7.51 -13.00
CA VAL A 114 11.31 -7.58 -14.16
C VAL A 114 12.67 -8.13 -13.73
N ALA A 115 13.21 -7.67 -12.60
CA ALA A 115 14.47 -8.15 -12.07
C ALA A 115 14.42 -9.65 -11.75
N MET A 116 13.35 -10.13 -11.12
CA MET A 116 13.14 -11.55 -10.87
C MET A 116 13.04 -12.38 -12.14
N LEU A 117 12.36 -11.86 -13.17
CA LEU A 117 12.21 -12.54 -14.45
C LEU A 117 13.56 -12.68 -15.18
N VAL A 118 14.37 -11.63 -15.16
CA VAL A 118 15.74 -11.64 -15.71
C VAL A 118 16.63 -12.64 -14.97
N LEU A 119 16.60 -12.66 -13.65
CA LEU A 119 17.34 -13.62 -12.84
C LEU A 119 16.94 -15.08 -13.13
N THR A 120 15.64 -15.34 -13.28
CA THR A 120 15.12 -16.66 -13.60
C THR A 120 15.59 -17.13 -14.99
N LEU A 121 15.57 -16.25 -15.98
CA LEU A 121 16.05 -16.56 -17.32
C LEU A 121 17.55 -16.83 -17.35
N LEU A 122 18.36 -16.05 -16.61
CA LEU A 122 19.79 -16.28 -16.47
C LEU A 122 20.10 -17.63 -15.79
N ALA A 123 19.39 -17.98 -14.73
CA ALA A 123 19.53 -19.27 -14.06
C ALA A 123 19.17 -20.44 -14.99
N ALA A 124 18.10 -20.32 -15.76
CA ALA A 124 17.70 -21.34 -16.74
C ALA A 124 18.74 -21.49 -17.86
N ALA A 125 19.32 -20.40 -18.36
CA ALA A 125 20.36 -20.43 -19.39
C ALA A 125 21.64 -21.10 -18.88
N LEU A 126 22.07 -20.75 -17.66
CA LEU A 126 23.24 -21.38 -17.02
C LEU A 126 23.00 -22.86 -16.75
N GLY A 127 21.84 -23.25 -16.25
CA GLY A 127 21.50 -24.66 -16.04
C GLY A 127 21.51 -25.47 -17.34
N SER A 128 20.96 -24.90 -18.43
CA SER A 128 20.96 -25.51 -19.74
C SER A 128 22.36 -25.67 -20.32
N LEU A 129 23.25 -24.69 -20.13
CA LEU A 129 24.64 -24.72 -20.57
C LEU A 129 25.41 -25.82 -19.82
N VAL A 130 25.25 -25.92 -18.52
CA VAL A 130 25.89 -26.96 -17.71
C VAL A 130 25.42 -28.35 -18.11
N ALA A 131 24.10 -28.56 -18.28
CA ALA A 131 23.54 -29.81 -18.71
C ALA A 131 24.04 -30.24 -20.11
N TRP A 132 24.13 -29.28 -21.05
CA TRP A 132 24.69 -29.54 -22.36
C TRP A 132 26.17 -29.91 -22.30
N MET A 133 26.97 -29.21 -21.49
CA MET A 133 28.40 -29.49 -21.30
C MET A 133 28.63 -30.89 -20.70
N ILE A 134 27.87 -31.27 -19.67
CA ILE A 134 27.95 -32.60 -19.06
C ILE A 134 27.56 -33.66 -20.09
N THR A 135 26.47 -33.51 -20.80
CA THR A 135 26.00 -34.45 -21.81
C THR A 135 27.05 -34.64 -22.92
N ARG A 136 27.70 -33.56 -23.34
CA ARG A 136 28.78 -33.62 -24.34
C ARG A 136 29.99 -34.37 -23.84
N THR A 137 30.43 -34.09 -22.59
CA THR A 137 31.59 -34.72 -22.00
C THR A 137 31.37 -36.22 -21.78
N VAL A 138 30.19 -36.60 -21.29
CA VAL A 138 29.83 -38.03 -21.09
C VAL A 138 29.76 -38.77 -22.42
N LYS A 139 29.22 -38.17 -23.50
CA LYS A 139 29.20 -38.77 -24.82
C LYS A 139 30.62 -38.94 -25.39
N GLN A 140 31.55 -38.03 -25.09
CA GLN A 140 32.93 -38.14 -25.55
C GLN A 140 33.73 -39.19 -24.76
N GLN A 141 33.43 -39.38 -23.47
CA GLN A 141 34.10 -40.36 -22.62
C GLN A 141 33.61 -41.80 -22.81
N LEU A 142 32.34 -41.98 -23.21
CA LEU A 142 31.76 -43.27 -23.51
C LEU A 142 32.09 -43.76 -24.93
N GLY A 143 33.22 -43.32 -25.48
CA GLY A 143 33.95 -43.66 -26.73
C GLY A 143 33.51 -44.83 -27.59
N GLY A 144 32.23 -45.01 -27.80
CA GLY A 144 31.71 -46.01 -28.71
C GLY A 144 30.19 -46.08 -28.63
N GLU A 145 29.52 -46.04 -29.76
CA GLU A 145 28.08 -46.27 -29.80
C GLU A 145 27.75 -47.63 -29.14
N PRO A 146 26.74 -47.66 -28.22
CA PRO A 146 26.27 -48.93 -27.67
C PRO A 146 25.91 -49.98 -28.73
N SER A 147 25.61 -49.54 -29.94
CA SER A 147 25.36 -50.34 -31.15
C SER A 147 26.62 -51.07 -31.61
N TYR A 148 27.81 -50.49 -31.50
CA TYR A 148 29.04 -51.12 -31.90
C TYR A 148 29.42 -52.28 -30.94
N ALA A 149 29.34 -52.03 -29.61
CA ALA A 149 29.57 -53.07 -28.61
C ALA A 149 28.55 -54.23 -28.72
N ALA A 150 27.28 -53.95 -28.97
CA ALA A 150 26.25 -54.93 -29.19
C ALA A 150 26.45 -55.68 -30.51
N GLY A 151 26.97 -55.05 -31.55
CA GLY A 151 27.31 -55.65 -32.84
C GLY A 151 28.45 -56.66 -32.72
N VAL A 152 29.56 -56.26 -32.04
CA VAL A 152 30.69 -57.12 -31.78
C VAL A 152 30.28 -58.30 -30.90
N ALA A 153 29.53 -58.12 -29.85
CA ALA A 153 29.01 -59.20 -29.02
C ALA A 153 28.13 -60.20 -29.79
N ARG A 154 27.32 -59.75 -30.74
CA ARG A 154 26.48 -60.61 -31.59
C ARG A 154 27.31 -61.42 -32.56
N GLN A 155 28.34 -60.84 -33.17
CA GLN A 155 29.25 -61.55 -34.09
C GLN A 155 30.05 -62.62 -33.35
N ILE A 156 30.55 -62.35 -32.14
CA ILE A 156 31.21 -63.35 -31.31
C ILE A 156 30.22 -64.47 -30.92
N ALA A 157 28.99 -64.17 -30.59
CA ALA A 157 27.97 -65.15 -30.25
C ALA A 157 27.59 -66.04 -31.44
N GLN A 158 27.81 -65.59 -32.69
CA GLN A 158 27.60 -66.35 -33.92
C GLN A 158 28.82 -67.17 -34.36
N GLY A 159 29.88 -67.17 -33.53
CA GLY A 159 31.08 -67.98 -33.76
C GLY A 159 32.16 -67.31 -34.63
N ASP A 160 31.99 -66.07 -35.03
CA ASP A 160 33.01 -65.31 -35.75
C ASP A 160 34.01 -64.68 -34.78
N LEU A 161 35.13 -65.35 -34.58
CA LEU A 161 36.23 -64.94 -33.73
C LEU A 161 37.28 -64.06 -34.44
N SER A 162 37.03 -63.68 -35.68
CA SER A 162 37.95 -62.87 -36.48
C SER A 162 37.78 -61.35 -36.25
N VAL A 163 36.82 -60.96 -35.44
CA VAL A 163 36.48 -59.54 -35.18
C VAL A 163 37.59 -58.87 -34.40
N ARG A 164 38.27 -57.90 -34.99
CA ARG A 164 39.24 -57.04 -34.30
C ARG A 164 38.50 -55.85 -33.69
N VAL A 165 38.51 -55.75 -32.35
CA VAL A 165 38.01 -54.61 -31.63
C VAL A 165 38.96 -53.42 -31.84
N GLN A 166 38.48 -52.40 -32.59
CA GLN A 166 39.22 -51.15 -32.72
C GLN A 166 38.92 -50.30 -31.45
N LEU A 167 39.91 -50.17 -30.61
CA LEU A 167 39.88 -49.19 -29.52
C LEU A 167 40.07 -47.80 -30.12
N ALA A 168 39.12 -46.89 -29.90
CA ALA A 168 39.28 -45.50 -30.28
C ALA A 168 40.51 -44.92 -29.51
N PRO A 169 41.36 -44.14 -30.16
CA PRO A 169 42.49 -43.49 -29.49
C PRO A 169 41.93 -42.48 -28.47
N GLY A 170 42.40 -42.58 -27.21
CA GLY A 170 42.05 -41.69 -26.11
C GLY A 170 42.57 -40.28 -26.28
#